data_069ae3ba191d60c3964890cb3d3b532c
#
_entry.id   069ae3ba191d60c3964890cb3d3b532c
#
_cell.length_a   1.000
_cell.length_b   1.000
_cell.length_c   1.000
_cell.angle_alpha   90.00
_cell.angle_beta   90.00
_cell.angle_gamma   90.00
#
_symmetry.space_group_name_H-M   'P 1'
#
loop_
_entity.id
_entity.type
_entity.pdbx_description
1 polymer ?
#
loop_
_entity_poly.entity_id
_entity_poly.type
_entity_poly.pdbx_seq_one_letter_code
_entity_poly.pdbx_strand_id
1 'polypeptide(L)'
;ADMVALKGTTDIGDQINKKIVGPLAAANKLADMPDFNDATKLGTGKEMVDRLTNLIATFENPALDFSKNRADGDDILGDAYEYLMRHFATESGKSKGQFYTPAEVSRIMAKIIGIGGAHTTNATTVYDPTCGSGSLLLKVGDEASAKVTLYGQEKDSATSGLARMNMILHDNPT
;
A
#
# COMPACT_ATOMS: atom_id res chain seq x y z
N ALA A 1 -6.75 -5.60 17.35
CA ALA A 1 -7.57 -6.37 18.31
C ALA A 1 -8.32 -7.49 17.59
N ASP A 2 -9.12 -7.19 16.56
CA ASP A 2 -10.02 -8.18 15.94
C ASP A 2 -9.28 -9.31 15.20
N MET A 3 -8.19 -9.01 14.49
CA MET A 3 -7.35 -10.05 13.89
C MET A 3 -6.70 -10.97 14.91
N VAL A 4 -6.24 -10.44 16.04
CA VAL A 4 -5.59 -11.23 17.10
C VAL A 4 -6.55 -12.26 17.67
N ALA A 5 -7.83 -11.91 17.84
CA ALA A 5 -8.86 -12.81 18.32
C ALA A 5 -9.15 -14.00 17.38
N LEU A 6 -8.74 -13.94 16.13
CA LEU A 6 -8.95 -15.00 15.14
C LEU A 6 -7.84 -16.06 15.12
N LYS A 7 -6.71 -15.82 15.81
CA LYS A 7 -5.58 -16.75 15.80
C LYS A 7 -5.99 -18.14 16.27
N GLY A 8 -5.59 -19.16 15.52
CA GLY A 8 -5.87 -20.56 15.82
C GLY A 8 -7.28 -21.03 15.49
N THR A 9 -8.18 -20.18 15.01
CA THR A 9 -9.52 -20.62 14.59
C THR A 9 -9.46 -21.35 13.25
N THR A 10 -10.28 -22.39 13.09
CA THR A 10 -10.28 -23.23 11.88
C THR A 10 -10.77 -22.52 10.64
N ASP A 11 -11.52 -21.44 10.79
CA ASP A 11 -12.11 -20.61 9.74
C ASP A 11 -11.43 -19.22 9.63
N ILE A 12 -10.19 -19.10 10.13
CA ILE A 12 -9.44 -17.83 10.23
C ILE A 12 -9.43 -17.04 8.92
N GLY A 13 -9.18 -17.68 7.77
CA GLY A 13 -9.14 -17.01 6.46
C GLY A 13 -10.49 -16.40 6.07
N ASP A 14 -11.57 -17.17 6.23
CA ASP A 14 -12.93 -16.71 5.96
C ASP A 14 -13.34 -15.55 6.90
N GLN A 15 -12.99 -15.63 8.16
CA GLN A 15 -13.26 -14.58 9.15
C GLN A 15 -12.49 -13.30 8.85
N ILE A 16 -11.21 -13.40 8.43
CA ILE A 16 -10.41 -12.25 8.00
C ILE A 16 -11.08 -11.58 6.79
N ASN A 17 -11.45 -12.35 5.77
CA ASN A 17 -12.12 -11.82 4.60
C ASN A 17 -13.42 -11.09 4.94
N LYS A 18 -14.28 -11.69 5.75
CA LYS A 18 -15.61 -11.15 6.08
C LYS A 18 -15.57 -9.98 7.06
N LYS A 19 -14.74 -10.08 8.10
CA LYS A 19 -14.76 -9.11 9.22
C LYS A 19 -13.80 -7.96 9.03
N ILE A 20 -12.71 -8.16 8.28
CA ILE A 20 -11.64 -7.17 8.14
C ILE A 20 -11.54 -6.67 6.69
N VAL A 21 -11.24 -7.58 5.76
CA VAL A 21 -10.93 -7.20 4.36
C VAL A 21 -12.15 -6.62 3.66
N GLY A 22 -13.31 -7.26 3.78
CA GLY A 22 -14.54 -6.81 3.13
C GLY A 22 -14.97 -5.40 3.56
N PRO A 23 -15.12 -5.12 4.86
CA PRO A 23 -15.44 -3.77 5.33
C PRO A 23 -14.37 -2.73 4.96
N LEU A 24 -13.08 -3.09 5.06
CA LEU A 24 -11.98 -2.21 4.69
C LEU A 24 -12.03 -1.85 3.19
N ALA A 25 -12.20 -2.86 2.34
CA ALA A 25 -12.31 -2.69 0.89
C ALA A 25 -13.51 -1.82 0.52
N ALA A 26 -14.67 -2.07 1.11
CA ALA A 26 -15.87 -1.29 0.86
C ALA A 26 -15.71 0.19 1.28
N ALA A 27 -15.14 0.44 2.46
CA ALA A 27 -14.96 1.79 2.98
C ALA A 27 -13.96 2.62 2.14
N ASN A 28 -12.96 1.97 1.54
CA ASN A 28 -11.87 2.63 0.81
C ASN A 28 -11.93 2.40 -0.71
N LYS A 29 -13.02 1.82 -1.23
CA LYS A 29 -13.19 1.51 -2.67
C LYS A 29 -12.02 0.69 -3.25
N LEU A 30 -11.46 -0.23 -2.45
CA LEU A 30 -10.39 -1.11 -2.88
C LEU A 30 -10.98 -2.31 -3.63
N ALA A 31 -10.51 -2.54 -4.85
CA ALA A 31 -10.79 -3.74 -5.64
C ALA A 31 -9.67 -4.77 -5.48
N ASP A 32 -9.97 -6.02 -5.80
CA ASP A 32 -9.00 -7.11 -5.91
C ASP A 32 -8.12 -7.31 -4.65
N MET A 33 -8.73 -7.16 -3.48
CA MET A 33 -8.07 -7.45 -2.21
C MET A 33 -7.69 -8.94 -2.11
N PRO A 34 -6.58 -9.27 -1.45
CA PRO A 34 -6.15 -10.65 -1.27
C PRO A 34 -7.25 -11.51 -0.61
N ASP A 35 -7.46 -12.71 -1.14
CA ASP A 35 -8.29 -13.72 -0.50
C ASP A 35 -7.48 -14.49 0.55
N PHE A 36 -7.78 -14.27 1.82
CA PHE A 36 -7.14 -14.97 2.94
C PHE A 36 -7.65 -16.41 3.13
N ASN A 37 -8.56 -16.86 2.27
CA ASN A 37 -9.02 -18.24 2.22
C ASN A 37 -8.55 -18.97 0.94
N ASP A 38 -7.60 -18.40 0.21
CA ASP A 38 -7.04 -18.99 -1.01
C ASP A 38 -6.13 -20.18 -0.67
N ALA A 39 -6.66 -21.39 -0.87
CA ALA A 39 -5.96 -22.64 -0.61
C ALA A 39 -4.70 -22.82 -1.48
N THR A 40 -4.62 -22.18 -2.64
CA THR A 40 -3.47 -22.31 -3.55
C THR A 40 -2.25 -21.55 -3.01
N LYS A 41 -2.48 -20.48 -2.27
CA LYS A 41 -1.43 -19.62 -1.69
C LYS A 41 -1.11 -19.97 -0.24
N LEU A 42 -2.13 -20.32 0.53
CA LEU A 42 -2.05 -20.46 1.98
C LEU A 42 -2.08 -21.91 2.47
N GLY A 43 -2.32 -22.86 1.55
CA GLY A 43 -2.54 -24.24 1.92
C GLY A 43 -3.95 -24.49 2.44
N THR A 44 -4.21 -25.65 3.02
CA THR A 44 -5.53 -26.05 3.52
C THR A 44 -5.50 -26.45 4.98
N GLY A 45 -6.64 -26.37 5.64
CA GLY A 45 -6.82 -26.84 7.02
C GLY A 45 -5.79 -26.25 7.97
N LYS A 46 -5.06 -27.12 8.67
CA LYS A 46 -4.07 -26.70 9.68
C LYS A 46 -2.96 -25.81 9.12
N GLU A 47 -2.51 -26.05 7.90
CA GLU A 47 -1.45 -25.26 7.28
C GLU A 47 -1.85 -23.78 7.10
N MET A 48 -3.05 -23.54 6.59
CA MET A 48 -3.60 -22.18 6.47
C MET A 48 -3.72 -21.50 7.83
N VAL A 49 -4.25 -22.22 8.83
CA VAL A 49 -4.40 -21.70 10.20
C VAL A 49 -3.04 -21.31 10.77
N ASP A 50 -2.04 -22.18 10.65
CA ASP A 50 -0.69 -21.93 11.17
C ASP A 50 -0.03 -20.73 10.46
N ARG A 51 -0.13 -20.64 9.13
CA ARG A 51 0.43 -19.52 8.35
C ARG A 51 -0.19 -18.18 8.73
N LEU A 52 -1.52 -18.10 8.78
CA LEU A 52 -2.22 -16.86 9.13
C LEU A 52 -2.01 -16.49 10.60
N THR A 53 -2.00 -17.46 11.50
CA THR A 53 -1.69 -17.23 12.91
C THR A 53 -0.28 -16.67 13.10
N ASN A 54 0.72 -17.23 12.40
CA ASN A 54 2.09 -16.74 12.45
C ASN A 54 2.22 -15.34 11.83
N LEU A 55 1.52 -15.07 10.73
CA LEU A 55 1.48 -13.73 10.12
C LEU A 55 0.94 -12.70 11.12
N ILE A 56 -0.18 -12.98 11.77
CA ILE A 56 -0.74 -12.08 12.78
C ILE A 56 0.23 -11.91 13.94
N ALA A 57 0.85 -13.00 14.43
CA ALA A 57 1.82 -12.93 15.52
C ALA A 57 3.05 -12.06 15.17
N THR A 58 3.48 -12.04 13.91
CA THR A 58 4.56 -11.16 13.46
C THR A 58 4.20 -9.69 13.67
N PHE A 59 2.96 -9.29 13.32
CA PHE A 59 2.49 -7.91 13.51
C PHE A 59 2.10 -7.57 14.95
N GLU A 60 2.07 -8.52 15.88
CA GLU A 60 1.94 -8.25 17.31
C GLU A 60 3.27 -7.85 17.97
N ASN A 61 4.38 -7.93 17.26
CA ASN A 61 5.66 -7.50 17.78
C ASN A 61 5.61 -5.99 18.08
N PRO A 62 5.92 -5.56 19.32
CA PRO A 62 5.91 -4.13 19.68
C PRO A 62 6.82 -3.26 18.81
N ALA A 63 7.85 -3.84 18.18
CA ALA A 63 8.71 -3.13 17.23
C ALA A 63 7.98 -2.76 15.92
N LEU A 64 6.83 -3.36 15.65
CA LEU A 64 5.95 -3.08 14.51
C LEU A 64 4.69 -2.29 14.91
N ASP A 65 4.76 -1.54 15.99
CA ASP A 65 3.65 -0.66 16.39
C ASP A 65 3.64 0.63 15.57
N PHE A 66 2.78 0.66 14.56
CA PHE A 66 2.56 1.82 13.70
C PHE A 66 1.50 2.79 14.22
N SER A 67 1.01 2.63 15.46
CA SER A 67 -0.03 3.49 16.04
C SER A 67 0.41 4.96 16.18
N LYS A 68 1.72 5.20 16.21
CA LYS A 68 2.34 6.53 16.25
C LYS A 68 2.93 6.97 14.91
N ASN A 69 2.48 6.37 13.82
CA ASN A 69 2.90 6.79 12.49
C ASN A 69 2.73 8.31 12.34
N ARG A 70 3.74 8.99 11.86
CA ARG A 70 3.81 10.46 11.71
C ARG A 70 3.82 11.28 13.01
N ALA A 71 4.00 10.67 14.17
CA ALA A 71 4.07 11.44 15.42
C ALA A 71 5.18 12.49 15.42
N ASP A 72 6.28 12.21 14.71
CA ASP A 72 7.46 13.07 14.56
C ASP A 72 7.68 13.58 13.11
N GLY A 73 6.66 13.49 12.26
CA GLY A 73 6.77 13.88 10.85
C GLY A 73 7.27 12.78 9.91
N ASP A 74 7.67 11.63 10.43
CA ASP A 74 8.11 10.48 9.65
C ASP A 74 6.92 9.62 9.19
N ASP A 75 6.93 9.18 7.95
CA ASP A 75 5.93 8.26 7.39
C ASP A 75 6.43 6.81 7.42
N ILE A 76 6.58 6.27 8.63
CA ILE A 76 7.13 4.92 8.85
C ILE A 76 6.29 3.85 8.13
N LEU A 77 4.97 4.00 8.10
CA LEU A 77 4.08 3.02 7.46
C LEU A 77 4.21 3.07 5.93
N GLY A 78 4.27 4.28 5.36
CA GLY A 78 4.53 4.48 3.93
C GLY A 78 5.90 3.95 3.52
N ASP A 79 6.94 4.25 4.29
CA ASP A 79 8.30 3.75 4.05
C ASP A 79 8.37 2.22 4.14
N ALA A 80 7.70 1.60 5.13
CA ALA A 80 7.63 0.14 5.25
C ALA A 80 6.89 -0.48 4.04
N TYR A 81 5.81 0.14 3.58
CA TYR A 81 5.10 -0.29 2.38
C TYR A 81 5.99 -0.21 1.14
N GLU A 82 6.70 0.89 0.95
CA GLU A 82 7.63 1.07 -0.17
C GLU A 82 8.77 0.05 -0.14
N TYR A 83 9.33 -0.22 1.03
CA TYR A 83 10.33 -1.28 1.23
C TYR A 83 9.80 -2.65 0.81
N LEU A 84 8.59 -3.03 1.24
CA LEU A 84 7.96 -4.29 0.87
C LEU A 84 7.71 -4.38 -0.65
N MET A 85 7.23 -3.31 -1.27
CA MET A 85 7.02 -3.26 -2.73
C MET A 85 8.33 -3.47 -3.49
N ARG A 86 9.41 -2.85 -3.05
CA ARG A 86 10.75 -3.04 -3.64
C ARG A 86 11.23 -4.49 -3.50
N HIS A 87 11.02 -5.09 -2.33
CA HIS A 87 11.41 -6.47 -2.05
C HIS A 87 10.64 -7.45 -2.93
N PHE A 88 9.32 -7.34 -3.00
CA PHE A 88 8.48 -8.19 -3.84
C PHE A 88 8.75 -8.00 -5.35
N ALA A 89 9.03 -6.80 -5.80
CA ALA A 89 9.43 -6.55 -7.18
C ALA A 89 10.73 -7.29 -7.55
N THR A 90 11.63 -7.45 -6.57
CA THR A 90 12.89 -8.16 -6.77
C THR A 90 12.69 -9.68 -6.81
N GLU A 91 11.82 -10.23 -5.95
CA GLU A 91 11.60 -11.68 -5.84
C GLU A 91 10.68 -12.25 -6.93
N SER A 92 9.70 -11.47 -7.39
CA SER A 92 8.67 -11.97 -8.32
C SER A 92 9.17 -12.27 -9.73
N GLY A 93 10.43 -11.97 -10.07
CA GLY A 93 11.00 -12.19 -11.41
C GLY A 93 10.27 -11.42 -12.53
N LYS A 94 9.23 -10.68 -12.22
CA LYS A 94 8.58 -9.75 -13.16
C LYS A 94 9.54 -8.62 -13.47
N SER A 95 9.55 -8.15 -14.69
CA SER A 95 10.48 -7.08 -15.11
C SER A 95 10.33 -5.89 -14.15
N LYS A 96 11.44 -5.53 -13.55
CA LYS A 96 11.56 -4.62 -12.38
C LYS A 96 10.98 -3.21 -12.58
N GLY A 97 10.36 -2.90 -13.70
CA GLY A 97 9.78 -1.59 -14.02
C GLY A 97 8.28 -1.60 -14.27
N GLN A 98 7.61 -2.77 -14.14
CA GLN A 98 6.21 -2.84 -14.55
C GLN A 98 5.21 -2.25 -13.54
N PHE A 99 5.57 -2.14 -12.28
CA PHE A 99 4.64 -1.61 -11.26
C PHE A 99 5.32 -0.82 -10.14
N TYR A 100 6.64 -0.76 -10.10
CA TYR A 100 7.37 -0.03 -9.07
C TYR A 100 8.52 0.76 -9.67
N THR A 101 8.52 2.06 -9.44
CA THR A 101 9.64 2.96 -9.74
C THR A 101 10.40 3.22 -8.43
N PRO A 102 11.73 2.97 -8.38
CA PRO A 102 12.50 3.24 -7.17
C PRO A 102 12.32 4.67 -6.66
N ALA A 103 12.24 4.83 -5.34
CA ALA A 103 12.00 6.12 -4.70
C ALA A 103 13.01 7.18 -5.11
N GLU A 104 14.27 6.79 -5.30
CA GLU A 104 15.34 7.68 -5.73
C GLU A 104 15.08 8.24 -7.13
N VAL A 105 14.59 7.39 -8.05
CA VAL A 105 14.22 7.79 -9.41
C VAL A 105 12.99 8.70 -9.38
N SER A 106 11.97 8.33 -8.64
CA SER A 106 10.75 9.14 -8.48
C SER A 106 11.07 10.52 -7.91
N ARG A 107 11.96 10.60 -6.92
CA ARG A 107 12.41 11.86 -6.34
C ARG A 107 13.17 12.74 -7.35
N ILE A 108 14.06 12.15 -8.15
CA ILE A 108 14.78 12.87 -9.20
C ILE A 108 13.77 13.40 -10.23
N MET A 109 12.83 12.60 -10.68
CA MET A 109 11.81 13.01 -11.64
C MET A 109 10.93 14.13 -11.08
N ALA A 110 10.48 14.03 -9.83
CA ALA A 110 9.70 15.08 -9.16
C ALA A 110 10.46 16.42 -9.13
N LYS A 111 11.76 16.38 -8.85
CA LYS A 111 12.62 17.58 -8.88
C LYS A 111 12.81 18.15 -10.29
N ILE A 112 12.93 17.28 -11.31
CA ILE A 112 13.04 17.72 -12.72
C ILE A 112 11.75 18.41 -13.18
N ILE A 113 10.58 17.94 -12.75
CA ILE A 113 9.28 18.57 -13.02
C ILE A 113 9.24 20.01 -12.46
N GLY A 114 10.00 20.28 -11.40
CA GLY A 114 10.17 21.63 -10.85
C GLY A 114 8.96 22.14 -10.07
N ILE A 115 8.04 21.24 -9.63
CA ILE A 115 6.82 21.61 -8.93
C ILE A 115 7.09 22.35 -7.60
N GLY A 116 8.21 22.06 -6.95
CA GLY A 116 8.62 22.71 -5.70
C GLY A 116 8.92 24.21 -5.85
N GLY A 117 9.31 24.66 -7.07
CA GLY A 117 9.51 26.05 -7.39
C GLY A 117 8.24 26.74 -7.94
N ALA A 118 7.16 26.02 -8.16
CA ALA A 118 5.92 26.55 -8.67
C ALA A 118 4.99 27.01 -7.52
N HIS A 119 4.17 28.02 -7.79
CA HIS A 119 3.08 28.40 -6.89
C HIS A 119 1.94 27.40 -7.03
N THR A 120 1.96 26.32 -6.24
CA THR A 120 0.90 25.32 -6.23
C THR A 120 -0.22 25.70 -5.28
N THR A 121 -1.42 25.23 -5.58
CA THR A 121 -2.62 25.38 -4.76
C THR A 121 -3.41 24.07 -4.77
N ASN A 122 -4.44 23.95 -3.96
CA ASN A 122 -5.35 22.79 -3.98
C ASN A 122 -6.05 22.57 -5.34
N ALA A 123 -6.06 23.57 -6.22
CA ALA A 123 -6.57 23.45 -7.59
C ALA A 123 -5.50 22.96 -8.58
N THR A 124 -4.23 22.91 -8.17
CA THR A 124 -3.17 22.35 -8.99
C THR A 124 -3.31 20.84 -9.09
N THR A 125 -3.27 20.31 -10.28
CA THR A 125 -3.43 18.89 -10.55
C THR A 125 -2.13 18.29 -11.09
N VAL A 126 -1.86 17.06 -10.66
CA VAL A 126 -0.77 16.22 -11.19
C VAL A 126 -1.41 14.94 -11.73
N TYR A 127 -1.03 14.56 -12.93
CA TYR A 127 -1.58 13.37 -13.58
C TYR A 127 -0.47 12.46 -14.10
N ASP A 128 -0.57 11.18 -13.73
CA ASP A 128 0.28 10.11 -14.26
C ASP A 128 -0.61 9.09 -14.99
N PRO A 129 -0.50 8.98 -16.33
CA PRO A 129 -1.32 8.06 -17.12
C PRO A 129 -0.92 6.58 -16.96
N THR A 130 0.16 6.28 -16.26
CA THR A 130 0.72 4.92 -16.05
C THR A 130 1.30 4.78 -14.65
N CYS A 131 0.52 5.18 -13.65
CA CYS A 131 1.03 5.45 -12.31
C CYS A 131 1.62 4.24 -11.56
N GLY A 132 1.37 3.01 -12.02
CA GLY A 132 1.84 1.82 -11.32
C GLY A 132 1.37 1.79 -9.88
N SER A 133 2.30 1.73 -8.93
CA SER A 133 2.04 1.80 -7.49
C SER A 133 1.73 3.21 -6.96
N GLY A 134 1.79 4.24 -7.81
CA GLY A 134 1.60 5.64 -7.41
C GLY A 134 2.80 6.32 -6.75
N SER A 135 3.94 5.64 -6.65
CA SER A 135 5.13 6.19 -5.95
C SER A 135 5.63 7.50 -6.55
N LEU A 136 5.62 7.65 -7.87
CA LEU A 136 6.01 8.92 -8.52
C LEU A 136 5.03 10.05 -8.17
N LEU A 137 3.73 9.79 -8.22
CA LEU A 137 2.71 10.78 -7.86
C LEU A 137 2.90 11.28 -6.43
N LEU A 138 3.16 10.39 -5.49
CA LEU A 138 3.42 10.74 -4.10
C LEU A 138 4.65 11.64 -3.97
N LYS A 139 5.77 11.29 -4.63
CA LYS A 139 6.98 12.11 -4.57
C LYS A 139 6.82 13.48 -5.22
N VAL A 140 5.99 13.59 -6.27
CA VAL A 140 5.63 14.90 -6.86
C VAL A 140 4.74 15.70 -5.88
N GLY A 141 3.80 15.04 -5.20
CA GLY A 141 2.99 15.67 -4.17
C GLY A 141 3.82 16.19 -2.98
N ASP A 142 4.81 15.42 -2.55
CA ASP A 142 5.72 15.79 -1.45
C ASP A 142 6.62 17.01 -1.80
N GLU A 143 7.01 17.15 -3.07
CA GLU A 143 7.84 18.28 -3.52
C GLU A 143 7.00 19.57 -3.77
N ALA A 144 5.68 19.49 -3.82
CA ALA A 144 4.82 20.64 -4.09
C ALA A 144 4.80 21.63 -2.91
N SER A 145 4.77 22.94 -3.20
CA SER A 145 4.73 24.00 -2.18
C SER A 145 3.42 24.07 -1.39
N ALA A 146 2.35 23.49 -1.93
CA ALA A 146 1.05 23.31 -1.25
C ALA A 146 0.44 21.98 -1.70
N LYS A 147 -0.53 21.46 -0.93
CA LYS A 147 -1.23 20.23 -1.27
C LYS A 147 -1.86 20.33 -2.66
N VAL A 148 -1.58 19.37 -3.52
CA VAL A 148 -2.07 19.26 -4.90
C VAL A 148 -3.02 18.08 -5.03
N THR A 149 -3.84 18.07 -6.08
CA THR A 149 -4.70 16.93 -6.39
C THR A 149 -3.97 15.96 -7.32
N LEU A 150 -3.85 14.70 -6.89
CA LEU A 150 -3.15 13.65 -7.64
C LEU A 150 -4.14 12.80 -8.43
N TYR A 151 -3.89 12.60 -9.71
CA TYR A 151 -4.64 11.71 -10.58
C TYR A 151 -3.72 10.64 -11.15
N GLY A 152 -4.08 9.38 -10.99
CA GLY A 152 -3.35 8.24 -11.56
C GLY A 152 -4.26 7.40 -12.45
N GLN A 153 -3.67 6.81 -13.48
CA GLN A 153 -4.31 5.79 -14.29
C GLN A 153 -3.43 4.55 -14.32
N GLU A 154 -4.04 3.37 -14.06
CA GLU A 154 -3.37 2.08 -14.12
C GLU A 154 -4.33 1.06 -14.76
N LYS A 155 -3.80 0.27 -15.71
CA LYS A 155 -4.58 -0.71 -16.47
C LYS A 155 -4.82 -2.00 -15.67
N ASP A 156 -3.81 -2.43 -14.91
CA ASP A 156 -3.89 -3.64 -14.09
C ASP A 156 -4.64 -3.34 -12.79
N SER A 157 -5.73 -4.07 -12.54
CA SER A 157 -6.60 -3.80 -11.39
C SER A 157 -5.93 -4.07 -10.05
N ALA A 158 -5.07 -5.10 -9.96
CA ALA A 158 -4.33 -5.42 -8.75
C ALA A 158 -3.31 -4.32 -8.43
N THR A 159 -2.59 -3.84 -9.45
CA THR A 159 -1.64 -2.72 -9.30
C THR A 159 -2.37 -1.42 -8.96
N SER A 160 -3.54 -1.18 -9.54
CA SER A 160 -4.40 -0.03 -9.17
C SER A 160 -4.85 -0.10 -7.71
N GLY A 161 -5.18 -1.30 -7.21
CA GLY A 161 -5.46 -1.53 -5.79
C GLY A 161 -4.27 -1.19 -4.89
N LEU A 162 -3.05 -1.58 -5.30
CA LEU A 162 -1.82 -1.23 -4.60
C LEU A 162 -1.59 0.29 -4.58
N ALA A 163 -1.81 0.98 -5.71
CA ALA A 163 -1.70 2.44 -5.79
C ALA A 163 -2.65 3.13 -4.81
N ARG A 164 -3.92 2.68 -4.73
CA ARG A 164 -4.90 3.22 -3.78
C ARG A 164 -4.48 3.01 -2.33
N MET A 165 -4.01 1.81 -1.98
CA MET A 165 -3.48 1.56 -0.64
C MET A 165 -2.29 2.47 -0.33
N ASN A 166 -1.38 2.64 -1.28
CA ASN A 166 -0.23 3.51 -1.12
C ASN A 166 -0.65 4.97 -0.86
N MET A 167 -1.63 5.49 -1.62
CA MET A 167 -2.18 6.82 -1.40
C MET A 167 -2.79 6.98 0.00
N ILE A 168 -3.56 5.98 0.45
CA ILE A 168 -4.18 6.00 1.79
C ILE A 168 -3.11 6.02 2.89
N LEU A 169 -2.07 5.19 2.78
CA LEU A 169 -0.99 5.10 3.75
C LEU A 169 -0.19 6.41 3.85
N HIS A 170 -0.10 7.16 2.74
CA HIS A 170 0.53 8.48 2.69
C HIS A 170 -0.45 9.66 2.88
N ASP A 171 -1.62 9.40 3.47
CA ASP A 171 -2.64 10.42 3.77
C ASP A 171 -3.13 11.23 2.55
N ASN A 172 -3.17 10.58 1.40
CA ASN A 172 -3.77 11.08 0.18
C ASN A 172 -5.00 10.21 -0.18
N PRO A 173 -6.10 10.27 0.57
CA PRO A 173 -7.29 9.46 0.31
C PRO A 173 -7.90 9.78 -1.06
N THR A 174 -8.38 8.73 -1.75
CA THR A 174 -8.96 8.81 -3.11
C THR A 174 -10.48 9.02 -3.06
#